data_8620bb7df83efb877f496d353c22dfc6
#
_entry.id   8620bb7df83efb877f496d353c22dfc6
#
_cell.length_a   1.000
_cell.length_b   1.000
_cell.length_c   1.000
_cell.angle_alpha   90.00
_cell.angle_beta   90.00
_cell.angle_gamma   90.00
#
_symmetry.space_group_name_H-M   'P 1'
#
loop_
_entity.id
_entity.type
_entity.pdbx_description
1 polymer ?
#
loop_
_entity_poly.entity_id
_entity_poly.type
_entity_poly.pdbx_seq_one_letter_code
_entity_poly.pdbx_strand_id
1 'polypeptide(L)'
;MTSTDGSESPATLLSPTLAETQDHVAAAVERGDLVTVFGRCTVEYDGRASSHLGPGDRLVVLKPDGTALVHTEEGHQPVNWQPPGATLATALRDDELLVRSERTTPDETLVVAFEHVTQASAFDVTDANELSLAGTEEDLRQRILDDPALVEHGFRPLATERETPAGAVDIYGTDADGTTTVVELKRRRVGPDAVGQLSRYVDALE
;
A
#
# COMPACT_ATOMS: atom_id res chain seq x y z
N MET A 1 -32.67 22.66 -19.43
CA MET A 1 -32.23 21.35 -19.00
C MET A 1 -31.05 21.58 -18.05
N THR A 2 -31.33 21.67 -16.78
CA THR A 2 -30.34 21.85 -15.72
C THR A 2 -29.80 20.46 -15.33
N SER A 3 -28.58 20.16 -15.73
CA SER A 3 -27.87 19.00 -15.19
C SER A 3 -27.59 19.29 -13.72
N THR A 4 -28.26 18.61 -12.83
CA THR A 4 -27.88 18.48 -11.44
C THR A 4 -26.61 17.63 -11.42
N ASP A 5 -25.46 18.30 -11.26
CA ASP A 5 -24.21 17.70 -10.89
C ASP A 5 -24.39 17.15 -9.46
N GLY A 6 -24.56 15.85 -9.36
CA GLY A 6 -24.87 15.15 -8.12
C GLY A 6 -23.63 14.82 -7.30
N SER A 7 -22.66 15.73 -7.25
CA SER A 7 -21.55 15.63 -6.28
C SER A 7 -22.14 15.93 -4.91
N GLU A 8 -22.54 14.90 -4.15
CA GLU A 8 -22.80 15.08 -2.73
C GLU A 8 -21.53 15.57 -2.07
N SER A 9 -21.64 16.70 -1.37
CA SER A 9 -20.53 17.27 -0.61
C SER A 9 -19.98 16.23 0.36
N PRO A 10 -18.66 16.19 0.60
CA PRO A 10 -18.06 15.24 1.54
C PRO A 10 -18.77 15.33 2.89
N ALA A 11 -19.29 14.21 3.37
CA ALA A 11 -20.00 14.15 4.63
C ALA A 11 -19.00 13.82 5.76
N THR A 12 -18.88 14.72 6.73
CA THR A 12 -17.99 14.54 7.90
C THR A 12 -18.81 14.61 9.17
N LEU A 13 -18.64 13.58 10.01
CA LEU A 13 -19.17 13.53 11.36
C LEU A 13 -18.04 13.83 12.35
N LEU A 14 -18.29 14.69 13.33
CA LEU A 14 -17.37 15.03 14.41
C LEU A 14 -17.93 14.50 15.74
N SER A 15 -17.11 13.73 16.43
CA SER A 15 -17.48 13.04 17.70
C SER A 15 -18.83 12.30 17.61
N PRO A 16 -19.05 11.51 16.54
CA PRO A 16 -20.28 10.76 16.38
C PRO A 16 -20.38 9.63 17.41
N THR A 17 -21.58 9.17 17.67
CA THR A 17 -21.79 7.88 18.33
C THR A 17 -21.31 6.74 17.43
N LEU A 18 -21.05 5.57 18.03
CA LEU A 18 -20.66 4.38 17.23
C LEU A 18 -21.77 3.95 16.25
N ALA A 19 -23.05 4.14 16.64
CA ALA A 19 -24.18 3.84 15.77
C ALA A 19 -24.25 4.80 14.55
N GLU A 20 -24.11 6.11 14.78
CA GLU A 20 -24.05 7.09 13.68
C GLU A 20 -22.86 6.83 12.76
N THR A 21 -21.71 6.42 13.35
CA THR A 21 -20.52 6.06 12.55
C THR A 21 -20.79 4.81 11.73
N GLN A 22 -21.41 3.78 12.28
CA GLN A 22 -21.75 2.56 11.56
C GLN A 22 -22.63 2.85 10.35
N ASP A 23 -23.72 3.58 10.54
CA ASP A 23 -24.65 3.92 9.48
C ASP A 23 -23.95 4.74 8.39
N HIS A 24 -23.13 5.72 8.79
CA HIS A 24 -22.37 6.57 7.87
C HIS A 24 -21.36 5.76 7.05
N VAL A 25 -20.54 4.93 7.70
CA VAL A 25 -19.51 4.12 7.03
C VAL A 25 -20.15 3.05 6.14
N ALA A 26 -21.20 2.36 6.62
CA ALA A 26 -21.89 1.35 5.82
C ALA A 26 -22.48 1.94 4.53
N ALA A 27 -23.20 3.06 4.63
CA ALA A 27 -23.76 3.75 3.47
C ALA A 27 -22.67 4.25 2.50
N ALA A 28 -21.56 4.76 3.01
CA ALA A 28 -20.44 5.24 2.20
C ALA A 28 -19.74 4.08 1.45
N VAL A 29 -19.49 2.96 2.12
CA VAL A 29 -18.93 1.74 1.50
C VAL A 29 -19.86 1.21 0.40
N GLU A 30 -21.17 1.22 0.63
CA GLU A 30 -22.17 0.78 -0.36
C GLU A 30 -22.21 1.68 -1.61
N ARG A 31 -21.97 2.99 -1.46
CA ARG A 31 -21.84 3.94 -2.59
C ARG A 31 -20.49 3.85 -3.31
N GLY A 32 -19.49 3.22 -2.72
CA GLY A 32 -18.13 3.19 -3.24
C GLY A 32 -17.32 4.45 -2.94
N ASP A 33 -17.61 5.11 -1.81
CA ASP A 33 -16.86 6.29 -1.37
C ASP A 33 -15.51 5.89 -0.77
N LEU A 34 -14.55 6.82 -0.78
CA LEU A 34 -13.37 6.76 0.08
C LEU A 34 -13.78 7.18 1.49
N VAL A 35 -13.52 6.35 2.48
CA VAL A 35 -13.88 6.60 3.88
C VAL A 35 -12.64 6.74 4.74
N THR A 36 -12.66 7.71 5.67
CA THR A 36 -11.68 7.83 6.73
C THR A 36 -12.35 7.82 8.09
N VAL A 37 -11.80 7.07 9.04
CA VAL A 37 -12.26 7.02 10.43
C VAL A 37 -11.07 7.25 11.35
N PHE A 38 -11.12 8.26 12.20
CA PHE A 38 -10.14 8.52 13.24
C PHE A 38 -10.77 8.28 14.60
N GLY A 39 -10.12 7.46 15.43
CA GLY A 39 -10.62 7.14 16.75
C GLY A 39 -9.74 6.15 17.49
N ARG A 40 -10.15 5.84 18.73
CA ARG A 40 -9.50 4.85 19.58
C ARG A 40 -10.01 3.46 19.23
N CYS A 41 -9.09 2.57 18.84
CA CYS A 41 -9.43 1.23 18.40
C CYS A 41 -8.35 0.20 18.74
N THR A 42 -8.73 -1.08 18.70
CA THR A 42 -7.85 -2.24 18.60
C THR A 42 -7.83 -2.73 17.15
N VAL A 43 -6.79 -3.45 16.77
CA VAL A 43 -6.68 -4.02 15.41
C VAL A 43 -6.20 -5.45 15.49
N GLU A 44 -6.89 -6.34 14.80
CA GLU A 44 -6.51 -7.74 14.63
C GLU A 44 -6.42 -8.06 13.14
N TYR A 45 -5.35 -8.73 12.76
CA TYR A 45 -5.18 -9.30 11.43
C TYR A 45 -4.87 -10.78 11.55
N ASP A 46 -5.56 -11.57 10.77
CA ASP A 46 -5.33 -13.01 10.61
C ASP A 46 -5.29 -13.36 9.12
N GLY A 47 -4.26 -14.12 8.72
CA GLY A 47 -4.01 -14.50 7.33
C GLY A 47 -2.66 -15.18 7.17
N ARG A 48 -1.83 -14.74 6.22
CA ARG A 48 -0.45 -15.26 6.04
C ARG A 48 0.45 -15.08 7.26
N ALA A 49 0.09 -14.15 8.12
CA ALA A 49 0.65 -13.93 9.45
C ALA A 49 -0.49 -13.48 10.35
N SER A 50 -0.31 -13.45 11.67
CA SER A 50 -1.25 -12.83 12.59
C SER A 50 -0.60 -11.65 13.29
N SER A 51 -1.37 -10.58 13.52
CA SER A 51 -0.92 -9.44 14.31
C SER A 51 -2.05 -8.87 15.17
N HIS A 52 -1.69 -8.32 16.31
CA HIS A 52 -2.61 -7.65 17.22
C HIS A 52 -2.01 -6.32 17.66
N LEU A 53 -2.81 -5.26 17.58
CA LEU A 53 -2.51 -3.95 18.13
C LEU A 53 -3.51 -3.63 19.23
N GLY A 54 -3.04 -3.45 20.46
CA GLY A 54 -3.84 -3.02 21.60
C GLY A 54 -4.49 -1.65 21.38
N PRO A 55 -5.32 -1.15 22.34
CA PRO A 55 -6.05 0.10 22.21
C PRO A 55 -5.12 1.30 21.93
N GLY A 56 -5.47 2.12 20.94
CA GLY A 56 -4.71 3.32 20.56
C GLY A 56 -5.47 4.18 19.55
N ASP A 57 -5.08 5.46 19.43
CA ASP A 57 -5.69 6.39 18.47
C ASP A 57 -5.09 6.15 17.08
N ARG A 58 -5.96 5.92 16.09
CA ARG A 58 -5.55 5.51 14.73
C ARG A 58 -6.42 6.13 13.65
N LEU A 59 -5.81 6.35 12.50
CA LEU A 59 -6.50 6.67 11.27
C LEU A 59 -6.71 5.40 10.45
N VAL A 60 -7.95 5.10 10.15
CA VAL A 60 -8.35 4.00 9.24
C VAL A 60 -8.85 4.60 7.94
N VAL A 61 -8.34 4.09 6.82
CA VAL A 61 -8.75 4.49 5.47
C VAL A 61 -9.33 3.28 4.76
N LEU A 62 -10.56 3.41 4.27
CA LEU A 62 -11.24 2.40 3.46
C LEU A 62 -11.42 2.96 2.06
N LYS A 63 -10.98 2.20 1.05
CA LYS A 63 -11.04 2.63 -0.35
C LYS A 63 -12.11 1.86 -1.13
N PRO A 64 -12.63 2.46 -2.22
CA PRO A 64 -13.65 1.82 -3.09
C PRO A 64 -13.23 0.46 -3.66
N ASP A 65 -11.94 0.22 -3.82
CA ASP A 65 -11.37 -1.03 -4.34
C ASP A 65 -11.28 -2.16 -3.28
N GLY A 66 -11.75 -1.90 -2.05
CA GLY A 66 -11.69 -2.82 -0.92
C GLY A 66 -10.38 -2.74 -0.12
N THR A 67 -9.47 -1.84 -0.47
CA THR A 67 -8.26 -1.60 0.34
C THR A 67 -8.64 -1.02 1.70
N ALA A 68 -8.07 -1.58 2.77
CA ALA A 68 -8.14 -1.01 4.12
C ALA A 68 -6.73 -0.75 4.64
N LEU A 69 -6.49 0.45 5.20
CA LEU A 69 -5.21 0.89 5.74
C LEU A 69 -5.40 1.36 7.18
N VAL A 70 -4.46 1.00 8.07
CA VAL A 70 -4.44 1.46 9.46
C VAL A 70 -3.12 2.19 9.72
N HIS A 71 -3.21 3.45 10.12
CA HIS A 71 -2.06 4.30 10.44
C HIS A 71 -2.05 4.66 11.92
N THR A 72 -0.85 4.69 12.50
CA THR A 72 -0.54 5.24 13.83
C THR A 72 0.04 6.64 13.69
N GLU A 73 0.45 7.25 14.81
CA GLU A 73 1.08 8.57 14.84
C GLU A 73 2.48 8.60 14.22
N GLU A 74 3.11 7.44 14.02
CA GLU A 74 4.47 7.35 13.50
C GLU A 74 4.54 6.53 12.20
N GLY A 75 5.58 6.81 11.41
CA GLY A 75 5.86 6.07 10.19
C GLY A 75 5.12 6.59 8.95
N HIS A 76 5.64 6.28 7.78
CA HIS A 76 5.08 6.68 6.49
C HIS A 76 4.20 5.59 5.85
N GLN A 77 4.27 4.35 6.34
CA GLN A 77 3.48 3.22 5.86
C GLN A 77 2.40 2.85 6.88
N PRO A 78 1.28 2.25 6.43
CA PRO A 78 0.31 1.71 7.35
C PRO A 78 0.92 0.58 8.18
N VAL A 79 0.56 0.49 9.46
CA VAL A 79 1.01 -0.59 10.36
C VAL A 79 0.28 -1.90 10.12
N ASN A 80 -0.95 -1.81 9.59
CA ASN A 80 -1.76 -2.93 9.12
C ASN A 80 -2.52 -2.52 7.86
N TRP A 81 -2.70 -3.47 6.94
CA TRP A 81 -3.47 -3.20 5.72
C TRP A 81 -4.06 -4.47 5.12
N GLN A 82 -5.13 -4.28 4.34
CA GLN A 82 -5.70 -5.27 3.44
C GLN A 82 -5.61 -4.73 2.01
N PRO A 83 -5.03 -5.48 1.06
CA PRO A 83 -4.90 -5.02 -0.34
C PRO A 83 -6.25 -5.00 -1.05
N PRO A 84 -6.33 -4.46 -2.30
CA PRO A 84 -7.55 -4.42 -3.09
C PRO A 84 -8.25 -5.78 -3.24
N GLY A 85 -9.57 -5.74 -3.38
CA GLY A 85 -10.43 -6.90 -3.59
C GLY A 85 -10.94 -7.55 -2.30
N ALA A 86 -10.81 -6.87 -1.17
CA ALA A 86 -11.48 -7.28 0.06
C ALA A 86 -12.94 -6.80 0.10
N THR A 87 -13.78 -7.53 0.81
CA THR A 87 -15.13 -7.11 1.17
C THR A 87 -15.10 -6.36 2.49
N LEU A 88 -15.67 -5.15 2.52
CA LEU A 88 -15.76 -4.31 3.70
C LEU A 88 -17.15 -4.44 4.34
N ALA A 89 -17.21 -4.59 5.66
CA ALA A 89 -18.44 -4.64 6.42
C ALA A 89 -18.29 -3.95 7.78
N THR A 90 -19.39 -3.46 8.33
CA THR A 90 -19.44 -2.86 9.66
C THR A 90 -20.49 -3.52 10.52
N ALA A 91 -20.24 -3.61 11.83
CA ALA A 91 -21.20 -4.12 12.81
C ALA A 91 -20.99 -3.46 14.18
N LEU A 92 -22.07 -3.27 14.94
CA LEU A 92 -21.97 -2.96 16.38
C LEU A 92 -21.98 -4.26 17.17
N ARG A 93 -21.05 -4.38 18.10
CA ARG A 93 -20.95 -5.52 19.00
C ARG A 93 -20.33 -5.10 20.33
N ASP A 94 -20.96 -5.46 21.44
CA ASP A 94 -20.43 -5.29 22.79
C ASP A 94 -19.90 -3.86 23.05
N ASP A 95 -20.65 -2.83 22.64
CA ASP A 95 -20.31 -1.40 22.73
C ASP A 95 -19.10 -0.98 21.88
N GLU A 96 -18.72 -1.75 20.86
CA GLU A 96 -17.70 -1.42 19.89
C GLU A 96 -18.27 -1.35 18.46
N LEU A 97 -17.67 -0.51 17.62
CA LEU A 97 -17.88 -0.53 16.17
C LEU A 97 -16.77 -1.36 15.50
N LEU A 98 -17.19 -2.49 14.96
CA LEU A 98 -16.29 -3.34 14.17
C LEU A 98 -16.32 -2.89 12.70
N VAL A 99 -15.15 -2.59 12.15
CA VAL A 99 -14.89 -2.46 10.72
C VAL A 99 -14.08 -3.68 10.30
N ARG A 100 -14.67 -4.50 9.43
CA ARG A 100 -14.10 -5.76 8.99
C ARG A 100 -13.80 -5.73 7.50
N SER A 101 -12.60 -6.17 7.15
CA SER A 101 -12.14 -6.34 5.78
C SER A 101 -11.74 -7.80 5.57
N GLU A 102 -12.39 -8.49 4.63
CA GLU A 102 -12.21 -9.92 4.40
C GLU A 102 -11.83 -10.21 2.95
N ARG A 103 -10.88 -11.11 2.76
CA ARG A 103 -10.54 -11.72 1.47
C ARG A 103 -10.63 -13.23 1.56
N THR A 104 -11.01 -13.86 0.45
CA THR A 104 -11.12 -15.32 0.37
C THR A 104 -9.93 -15.98 -0.34
N THR A 105 -9.15 -15.20 -1.11
CA THR A 105 -7.99 -15.73 -1.85
C THR A 105 -6.85 -14.70 -1.86
N PRO A 106 -5.83 -14.86 -1.03
CA PRO A 106 -5.76 -15.78 0.12
C PRO A 106 -6.79 -15.46 1.18
N ASP A 107 -7.09 -16.40 2.09
CA ASP A 107 -7.99 -16.17 3.21
C ASP A 107 -7.31 -15.24 4.24
N GLU A 108 -7.84 -14.05 4.37
CA GLU A 108 -7.29 -12.99 5.22
C GLU A 108 -8.42 -12.15 5.80
N THR A 109 -8.31 -11.82 7.08
CA THR A 109 -9.25 -10.95 7.79
C THR A 109 -8.50 -9.86 8.52
N LEU A 110 -8.93 -8.62 8.36
CA LEU A 110 -8.52 -7.46 9.17
C LEU A 110 -9.76 -6.94 9.90
N VAL A 111 -9.68 -6.85 11.22
CA VAL A 111 -10.75 -6.31 12.08
C VAL A 111 -10.22 -5.11 12.84
N VAL A 112 -10.91 -3.99 12.74
CA VAL A 112 -10.69 -2.79 13.55
C VAL A 112 -11.89 -2.60 14.44
N ALA A 113 -11.69 -2.66 15.77
CA ALA A 113 -12.74 -2.48 16.77
C ALA A 113 -12.58 -1.11 17.44
N PHE A 114 -13.48 -0.18 17.16
CA PHE A 114 -13.49 1.18 17.72
C PHE A 114 -14.28 1.22 19.01
N GLU A 115 -13.61 1.63 20.10
CA GLU A 115 -14.24 2.01 21.38
C GLU A 115 -14.82 3.42 21.29
N HIS A 116 -14.18 4.30 20.53
CA HIS A 116 -14.56 5.70 20.36
C HIS A 116 -14.14 6.22 18.98
N VAL A 117 -15.01 7.02 18.35
CA VAL A 117 -14.72 7.70 17.07
C VAL A 117 -14.71 9.21 17.31
N THR A 118 -13.62 9.84 16.90
CA THR A 118 -13.46 11.30 16.94
C THR A 118 -13.94 11.94 15.63
N GLN A 119 -13.71 11.27 14.51
CA GLN A 119 -14.11 11.76 13.17
C GLN A 119 -14.38 10.59 12.24
N ALA A 120 -15.43 10.70 11.43
CA ALA A 120 -15.68 9.84 10.28
C ALA A 120 -16.04 10.71 9.07
N SER A 121 -15.39 10.48 7.92
CA SER A 121 -15.63 11.25 6.70
C SER A 121 -15.76 10.31 5.52
N ALA A 122 -16.67 10.64 4.61
CA ALA A 122 -16.88 9.93 3.35
C ALA A 122 -16.76 10.93 2.18
N PHE A 123 -16.11 10.48 1.11
CA PHE A 123 -15.79 11.28 -0.06
C PHE A 123 -16.14 10.50 -1.32
N ASP A 124 -17.03 11.03 -2.15
CA ASP A 124 -17.16 10.62 -3.56
C ASP A 124 -15.92 11.14 -4.30
N VAL A 125 -14.99 10.24 -4.62
CA VAL A 125 -13.70 10.59 -5.21
C VAL A 125 -13.59 10.05 -6.62
N THR A 126 -13.19 10.92 -7.54
CA THR A 126 -12.84 10.55 -8.91
C THR A 126 -11.44 11.06 -9.21
N ASP A 127 -10.52 10.14 -9.51
CA ASP A 127 -9.18 10.48 -9.99
C ASP A 127 -8.93 9.74 -11.32
N ALA A 128 -8.94 10.50 -12.40
CA ALA A 128 -8.66 10.00 -13.75
C ALA A 128 -7.18 10.19 -14.13
N ASN A 129 -6.34 10.71 -13.22
CA ASN A 129 -4.94 10.98 -13.50
C ASN A 129 -4.09 9.78 -13.13
N GLU A 130 -3.28 9.34 -14.07
CA GLU A 130 -2.21 8.37 -13.80
C GLU A 130 -1.00 9.08 -13.18
N LEU A 131 -0.35 8.41 -12.23
CA LEU A 131 0.91 8.88 -11.67
C LEU A 131 1.96 8.95 -12.77
N SER A 132 2.29 10.16 -13.24
CA SER A 132 3.42 10.39 -14.14
C SER A 132 4.71 10.43 -13.31
N LEU A 133 5.46 9.33 -13.35
CA LEU A 133 6.80 9.30 -12.76
C LEU A 133 7.75 10.06 -13.68
N ALA A 134 8.33 11.15 -13.20
CA ALA A 134 9.44 11.82 -13.87
C ALA A 134 10.73 10.99 -13.67
N GLY A 135 11.42 10.72 -14.78
CA GLY A 135 12.62 9.89 -14.82
C GLY A 135 12.37 8.55 -15.53
N THR A 136 13.30 8.14 -16.33
CA THR A 136 13.32 6.85 -17.03
C THR A 136 14.22 5.86 -16.28
N GLU A 137 14.17 4.57 -16.63
CA GLU A 137 15.16 3.59 -16.18
C GLU A 137 16.58 4.01 -16.60
N GLU A 138 16.69 4.67 -17.77
CA GLU A 138 17.94 5.28 -18.23
C GLU A 138 18.42 6.42 -17.33
N ASP A 139 17.52 7.32 -16.87
CA ASP A 139 17.90 8.39 -15.96
C ASP A 139 18.39 7.83 -14.59
N LEU A 140 17.78 6.72 -14.12
CA LEU A 140 18.22 6.06 -12.90
C LEU A 140 19.56 5.36 -13.12
N ARG A 141 19.75 4.70 -14.28
CA ARG A 141 21.02 4.09 -14.69
C ARG A 141 22.13 5.12 -14.67
N GLN A 142 21.91 6.27 -15.34
CA GLN A 142 22.90 7.35 -15.38
C GLN A 142 23.26 7.87 -13.98
N ARG A 143 22.29 8.03 -13.09
CA ARG A 143 22.54 8.45 -11.70
C ARG A 143 23.39 7.45 -10.93
N ILE A 144 23.18 6.14 -11.13
CA ILE A 144 24.00 5.10 -10.49
C ILE A 144 25.42 5.09 -11.07
N LEU A 145 25.57 5.36 -12.36
CA LEU A 145 26.91 5.47 -13.00
C LEU A 145 27.66 6.69 -12.48
N ASP A 146 26.97 7.81 -12.26
CA ASP A 146 27.56 9.05 -11.70
C ASP A 146 27.89 8.92 -10.20
N ASP A 147 27.07 8.16 -9.44
CA ASP A 147 27.28 7.88 -8.02
C ASP A 147 26.99 6.41 -7.69
N PRO A 148 27.96 5.50 -7.91
CA PRO A 148 27.79 4.07 -7.66
C PRO A 148 27.47 3.72 -6.19
N ALA A 149 27.76 4.61 -5.23
CA ALA A 149 27.42 4.40 -3.82
C ALA A 149 25.91 4.36 -3.56
N LEU A 150 25.07 4.78 -4.52
CA LEU A 150 23.61 4.59 -4.47
C LEU A 150 23.19 3.11 -4.46
N VAL A 151 24.02 2.20 -5.01
CA VAL A 151 23.78 0.75 -4.94
C VAL A 151 24.31 0.22 -3.60
N GLU A 152 25.61 0.38 -3.39
CA GLU A 152 26.30 0.03 -2.14
C GLU A 152 27.68 0.70 -2.07
N HIS A 153 28.19 0.84 -0.86
CA HIS A 153 29.52 1.42 -0.67
C HIS A 153 30.59 0.51 -1.32
N GLY A 154 31.36 1.08 -2.25
CA GLY A 154 32.44 0.37 -2.95
C GLY A 154 31.98 -0.37 -4.22
N PHE A 155 30.70 -0.25 -4.61
CA PHE A 155 30.23 -0.76 -5.91
C PHE A 155 30.99 -0.12 -7.08
N ARG A 156 31.41 -0.95 -8.04
CA ARG A 156 32.13 -0.54 -9.25
C ARG A 156 31.39 -1.04 -10.48
N PRO A 157 30.64 -0.18 -11.19
CA PRO A 157 30.03 -0.55 -12.46
C PRO A 157 31.10 -0.83 -13.52
N LEU A 158 30.95 -1.94 -14.24
CA LEU A 158 31.89 -2.39 -15.27
C LEU A 158 31.26 -2.37 -16.68
N ALA A 159 29.96 -2.61 -16.79
CA ALA A 159 29.22 -2.58 -18.04
C ALA A 159 27.74 -2.27 -17.80
N THR A 160 27.09 -1.69 -18.82
CA THR A 160 25.63 -1.53 -18.92
C THR A 160 25.10 -2.43 -20.03
N GLU A 161 23.81 -2.84 -19.90
CA GLU A 161 23.12 -3.67 -20.91
C GLU A 161 23.92 -4.92 -21.31
N ARG A 162 24.57 -5.53 -20.32
CA ARG A 162 25.39 -6.72 -20.58
C ARG A 162 24.50 -7.90 -20.93
N GLU A 163 24.67 -8.42 -22.15
CA GLU A 163 23.99 -9.62 -22.62
C GLU A 163 24.44 -10.86 -21.83
N THR A 164 23.45 -11.65 -21.37
CA THR A 164 23.64 -12.97 -20.77
C THR A 164 22.70 -13.99 -21.42
N PRO A 165 22.91 -15.30 -21.24
CA PRO A 165 21.96 -16.30 -21.71
C PRO A 165 20.54 -16.14 -21.14
N ALA A 166 20.39 -15.43 -20.02
CA ALA A 166 19.11 -15.13 -19.38
C ALA A 166 18.50 -13.77 -19.77
N GLY A 167 19.17 -12.98 -20.61
CA GLY A 167 18.79 -11.64 -21.07
C GLY A 167 19.83 -10.59 -20.73
N ALA A 168 19.56 -9.33 -21.10
CA ALA A 168 20.43 -8.20 -20.79
C ALA A 168 20.28 -7.76 -19.33
N VAL A 169 21.39 -7.52 -18.66
CA VAL A 169 21.48 -6.96 -17.30
C VAL A 169 21.67 -5.44 -17.40
N ASP A 170 20.87 -4.65 -16.71
CA ASP A 170 20.92 -3.17 -16.79
C ASP A 170 22.27 -2.60 -16.37
N ILE A 171 22.83 -3.05 -15.22
CA ILE A 171 24.20 -2.70 -14.80
C ILE A 171 24.88 -3.96 -14.25
N TYR A 172 26.07 -4.22 -14.74
CA TYR A 172 26.98 -5.26 -14.27
C TYR A 172 28.19 -4.61 -13.60
N GLY A 173 28.60 -5.12 -12.45
CA GLY A 173 29.74 -4.58 -11.73
C GLY A 173 30.27 -5.55 -10.68
N THR A 174 31.07 -5.01 -9.77
CA THR A 174 31.59 -5.72 -8.60
C THR A 174 31.38 -4.89 -7.32
N ASP A 175 31.19 -5.57 -6.20
CA ASP A 175 31.23 -4.96 -4.88
C ASP A 175 32.67 -4.58 -4.45
N ALA A 176 32.82 -4.11 -3.20
CA ALA A 176 34.11 -3.74 -2.62
C ALA A 176 35.09 -4.91 -2.53
N ASP A 177 34.59 -6.14 -2.38
CA ASP A 177 35.38 -7.37 -2.23
C ASP A 177 35.68 -8.03 -3.60
N GLY A 178 35.18 -7.46 -4.68
CA GLY A 178 35.36 -7.97 -6.05
C GLY A 178 34.32 -9.02 -6.45
N THR A 179 33.27 -9.22 -5.65
CA THR A 179 32.17 -10.13 -5.97
C THR A 179 31.31 -9.55 -7.11
N THR A 180 30.91 -10.40 -8.04
CA THR A 180 30.02 -9.98 -9.14
C THR A 180 28.68 -9.49 -8.59
N THR A 181 28.31 -8.28 -8.97
CA THR A 181 27.04 -7.64 -8.62
C THR A 181 26.27 -7.27 -9.88
N VAL A 182 24.98 -7.61 -9.92
CA VAL A 182 24.06 -7.26 -11.00
C VAL A 182 22.94 -6.38 -10.46
N VAL A 183 22.58 -5.36 -11.24
CA VAL A 183 21.51 -4.42 -10.90
C VAL A 183 20.48 -4.44 -12.02
N GLU A 184 19.22 -4.61 -11.66
CA GLU A 184 18.06 -4.55 -12.55
C GLU A 184 17.21 -3.34 -12.13
N LEU A 185 16.91 -2.47 -13.07
CA LEU A 185 16.20 -1.22 -12.83
C LEU A 185 14.73 -1.35 -13.24
N LYS A 186 13.83 -0.87 -12.43
CA LYS A 186 12.38 -0.87 -12.72
C LYS A 186 11.72 0.43 -12.27
N ARG A 187 10.97 1.05 -13.17
CA ARG A 187 10.18 2.27 -12.89
C ARG A 187 8.96 2.04 -12.00
N ARG A 188 8.53 0.80 -11.87
CA ARG A 188 7.32 0.44 -11.13
C ARG A 188 7.66 -0.39 -9.90
N ARG A 189 6.72 -0.46 -8.96
CA ARG A 189 6.82 -1.39 -7.84
C ARG A 189 7.03 -2.81 -8.37
N VAL A 190 8.06 -3.48 -7.89
CA VAL A 190 8.40 -4.84 -8.29
C VAL A 190 7.78 -5.87 -7.35
N GLY A 191 7.39 -7.00 -7.91
CA GLY A 191 6.92 -8.18 -7.19
C GLY A 191 7.97 -9.29 -7.13
N PRO A 192 7.60 -10.50 -6.67
CA PRO A 192 8.48 -11.67 -6.61
C PRO A 192 9.15 -12.04 -7.95
N ASP A 193 8.53 -11.70 -9.08
CA ASP A 193 9.05 -11.97 -10.43
C ASP A 193 10.40 -11.30 -10.69
N ALA A 194 10.65 -10.12 -10.10
CA ALA A 194 11.92 -9.41 -10.24
C ALA A 194 13.06 -10.16 -9.53
N VAL A 195 12.78 -10.78 -8.38
CA VAL A 195 13.74 -11.63 -7.67
C VAL A 195 14.09 -12.86 -8.52
N GLY A 196 13.08 -13.49 -9.14
CA GLY A 196 13.30 -14.61 -10.06
C GLY A 196 14.10 -14.22 -11.31
N GLN A 197 13.99 -12.97 -11.79
CA GLN A 197 14.80 -12.45 -12.89
C GLN A 197 16.26 -12.30 -12.48
N LEU A 198 16.53 -11.68 -11.32
CA LEU A 198 17.89 -11.53 -10.77
C LEU A 198 18.56 -12.87 -10.52
N SER A 199 17.85 -13.87 -9.96
CA SER A 199 18.39 -15.23 -9.76
C SER A 199 18.86 -15.85 -11.06
N ARG A 200 18.07 -15.74 -12.16
CA ARG A 200 18.48 -16.26 -13.47
C ARG A 200 19.72 -15.56 -14.05
N TYR A 201 19.89 -14.27 -13.77
CA TYR A 201 21.09 -13.55 -14.19
C TYR A 201 22.32 -14.01 -13.43
N VAL A 202 22.21 -14.21 -12.12
CA VAL A 202 23.32 -14.73 -11.31
C VAL A 202 23.73 -16.13 -11.77
N ASP A 203 22.75 -17.05 -11.92
CA ASP A 203 22.99 -18.42 -12.40
C ASP A 203 23.65 -18.47 -13.82
N ALA A 204 23.38 -17.47 -14.66
CA ALA A 204 23.92 -17.37 -16.01
C ALA A 204 25.33 -16.75 -16.07
N LEU A 205 25.82 -16.19 -14.96
CA LEU A 205 27.12 -15.54 -14.85
C LEU A 205 28.15 -16.40 -14.09
N GLU A 206 27.71 -17.48 -13.42
CA GLU A 206 28.56 -18.52 -12.83
C GLU A 206 29.05 -19.50 -13.92
#